data_4dc299e97ae799e1cfbb8612dd9313c1
#
_entry.id   4dc299e97ae799e1cfbb8612dd9313c1
#
_cell.length_a   1.000
_cell.length_b   1.000
_cell.length_c   1.000
_cell.angle_alpha   90.00
_cell.angle_beta   90.00
_cell.angle_gamma   90.00
#
_symmetry.space_group_name_H-M   'P 1'
#
loop_
_entity.id
_entity.type
_entity.pdbx_description
1 polymer ?
#
loop_
_entity_poly.entity_id
_entity_poly.type
_entity_poly.pdbx_seq_one_letter_code
_entity_poly.pdbx_strand_id
1 'polypeptide(L)'
;MEVIFVAAAAIQLFFYLYFYLQVATYRRKEGKAHTPPVSVIIAARNEYDNLAAHLPSILEQDYPNFEVVVVNDGSWDETEILLEEFQKRYSNLKVVIRPANDYHDAGKKLAITLGIKGAKHERLLFTDADCRPVSRQWIQSMIAEAQGDTLVLGYSPYSKTKGFLNRIIRADAYLTAMNYMGFALAGIPYMGVGRNLSYSKTSFFKIGGFKKHYSIASGDDDLFVNEVANKTNTVVCLEKNGVVESLPEAKWKFFWRQKRRHLYTGRRYKRIHKLLLVLQPISYLMFTASAVVLLVFHKWLYIVIMTLSFRVLLQFFIFRRSSQRLGQTDLLIFIPLLEFFVVMMNGFIHIANAFAKPNKWKN
;
A
#
# COMPACT_ATOMS: atom_id res chain seq x y z
N MET A 1 -31.80 16.56 -10.26
CA MET A 1 -30.85 16.45 -9.13
C MET A 1 -31.15 15.27 -8.23
N GLU A 2 -32.41 15.01 -7.93
CA GLU A 2 -32.87 13.92 -7.05
C GLU A 2 -32.40 12.54 -7.51
N VAL A 3 -32.55 12.23 -8.81
CA VAL A 3 -32.08 10.95 -9.40
C VAL A 3 -30.56 10.79 -9.23
N ILE A 4 -29.80 11.87 -9.45
CA ILE A 4 -28.34 11.88 -9.27
C ILE A 4 -27.98 11.60 -7.81
N PHE A 5 -28.67 12.26 -6.87
CA PHE A 5 -28.47 12.08 -5.45
C PHE A 5 -28.72 10.63 -5.03
N VAL A 6 -29.84 10.03 -5.42
CA VAL A 6 -30.20 8.65 -5.08
C VAL A 6 -29.22 7.65 -5.69
N ALA A 7 -28.89 7.82 -6.98
CA ALA A 7 -27.93 6.93 -7.65
C ALA A 7 -26.53 6.99 -7.00
N ALA A 8 -26.06 8.20 -6.71
CA ALA A 8 -24.77 8.40 -6.06
C ALA A 8 -24.75 7.85 -4.62
N ALA A 9 -25.83 8.03 -3.86
CA ALA A 9 -26.01 7.45 -2.53
C ALA A 9 -25.96 5.92 -2.57
N ALA A 10 -26.68 5.29 -3.52
CA ALA A 10 -26.68 3.85 -3.69
C ALA A 10 -25.29 3.29 -4.01
N ILE A 11 -24.53 3.98 -4.90
CA ILE A 11 -23.16 3.59 -5.22
C ILE A 11 -22.26 3.73 -3.98
N GLN A 12 -22.36 4.83 -3.21
CA GLN A 12 -21.60 4.99 -1.97
C GLN A 12 -21.92 3.87 -0.97
N LEU A 13 -23.19 3.54 -0.76
CA LEU A 13 -23.61 2.44 0.11
C LEU A 13 -23.04 1.11 -0.36
N PHE A 14 -23.06 0.84 -1.67
CA PHE A 14 -22.44 -0.35 -2.23
C PHE A 14 -20.96 -0.46 -1.85
N PHE A 15 -20.15 0.61 -2.00
CA PHE A 15 -18.74 0.60 -1.61
C PHE A 15 -18.54 0.35 -0.12
N TYR A 16 -19.35 0.99 0.73
CA TYR A 16 -19.26 0.83 2.18
C TYR A 16 -19.63 -0.59 2.62
N LEU A 17 -20.72 -1.14 2.10
CA LEU A 17 -21.23 -2.45 2.54
C LEU A 17 -20.49 -3.61 1.88
N TYR A 18 -20.12 -3.49 0.62
CA TYR A 18 -19.51 -4.59 -0.12
C TYR A 18 -17.98 -4.66 0.04
N PHE A 19 -17.29 -3.53 0.11
CA PHE A 19 -15.83 -3.50 0.23
C PHE A 19 -15.36 -3.15 1.65
N TYR A 20 -15.74 -2.01 2.19
CA TYR A 20 -15.13 -1.49 3.41
C TYR A 20 -15.61 -2.23 4.68
N LEU A 21 -16.85 -2.70 4.70
CA LEU A 21 -17.37 -3.51 5.79
C LEU A 21 -16.55 -4.78 6.00
N GLN A 22 -16.03 -5.39 4.93
CA GLN A 22 -15.21 -6.59 5.02
C GLN A 22 -13.90 -6.35 5.79
N VAL A 23 -13.28 -5.17 5.63
CA VAL A 23 -12.10 -4.79 6.43
C VAL A 23 -12.46 -4.65 7.92
N ALA A 24 -13.61 -4.02 8.20
CA ALA A 24 -14.08 -3.80 9.56
C ALA A 24 -14.46 -5.11 10.27
N THR A 25 -15.01 -6.07 9.53
CA THR A 25 -15.49 -7.36 10.07
C THR A 25 -14.54 -8.52 9.82
N TYR A 26 -13.37 -8.25 9.25
CA TYR A 26 -12.36 -9.28 8.95
C TYR A 26 -12.12 -10.16 10.18
N ARG A 27 -12.06 -11.46 9.94
CA ARG A 27 -11.59 -12.45 10.92
C ARG A 27 -10.56 -13.30 10.23
N ARG A 28 -9.39 -13.40 10.82
CA ARG A 28 -8.36 -14.33 10.34
C ARG A 28 -8.91 -15.76 10.38
N LYS A 29 -8.66 -16.52 9.34
CA LYS A 29 -8.97 -17.96 9.36
C LYS A 29 -7.98 -18.64 10.31
N GLU A 30 -8.50 -19.39 11.26
CA GLU A 30 -7.67 -20.24 12.08
C GLU A 30 -7.12 -21.37 11.21
N GLY A 31 -5.81 -21.48 11.11
CA GLY A 31 -5.10 -22.51 10.37
C GLY A 31 -3.90 -23.00 11.17
N LYS A 32 -3.38 -24.17 10.83
CA LYS A 32 -2.11 -24.64 11.41
C LYS A 32 -1.02 -23.61 11.11
N ALA A 33 -0.24 -23.26 12.11
CA ALA A 33 0.91 -22.37 11.94
C ALA A 33 1.85 -22.97 10.87
N HIS A 34 1.93 -22.26 9.74
CA HIS A 34 2.83 -22.61 8.64
C HIS A 34 4.03 -21.67 8.69
N THR A 35 5.22 -22.21 8.75
CA THR A 35 6.47 -21.45 8.88
C THR A 35 7.44 -21.81 7.76
N PRO A 36 7.09 -21.57 6.47
CA PRO A 36 8.01 -21.83 5.37
C PRO A 36 9.23 -20.93 5.47
N PRO A 37 10.39 -21.35 4.97
CA PRO A 37 11.56 -20.49 4.86
C PRO A 37 11.27 -19.24 4.04
N VAL A 38 11.76 -18.07 4.49
CA VAL A 38 11.43 -16.74 3.93
C VAL A 38 12.69 -15.97 3.57
N SER A 39 12.71 -15.34 2.39
CA SER A 39 13.68 -14.30 2.05
C SER A 39 13.01 -12.94 2.09
N VAL A 40 13.46 -12.06 3.01
CA VAL A 40 13.03 -10.65 3.05
C VAL A 40 13.89 -9.87 2.07
N ILE A 41 13.27 -9.13 1.15
CA ILE A 41 13.94 -8.38 0.08
C ILE A 41 13.84 -6.89 0.33
N ILE A 42 14.97 -6.20 0.33
CA ILE A 42 15.10 -4.75 0.52
C ILE A 42 15.95 -4.17 -0.60
N ALA A 43 15.43 -3.19 -1.34
CA ALA A 43 16.21 -2.41 -2.28
C ALA A 43 16.63 -1.09 -1.61
N ALA A 44 17.92 -0.79 -1.62
CA ALA A 44 18.49 0.39 -0.98
C ALA A 44 19.35 1.20 -1.97
N ARG A 45 19.21 2.51 -1.94
CA ARG A 45 20.09 3.45 -2.65
C ARG A 45 20.23 4.74 -1.85
N ASN A 46 21.40 4.99 -1.30
CA ASN A 46 21.66 6.10 -0.38
C ASN A 46 20.69 6.08 0.81
N GLU A 47 20.69 4.98 1.54
CA GLU A 47 19.77 4.73 2.65
C GLU A 47 20.53 4.43 3.96
N TYR A 48 21.73 5.02 4.12
CA TYR A 48 22.57 4.79 5.32
C TYR A 48 21.79 4.99 6.62
N ASP A 49 21.21 6.18 6.82
CA ASP A 49 20.50 6.52 8.06
C ASP A 49 19.28 5.61 8.31
N ASN A 50 18.53 5.30 7.26
CA ASN A 50 17.36 4.45 7.34
C ASN A 50 17.72 3.01 7.67
N LEU A 51 18.73 2.45 7.01
CA LEU A 51 19.20 1.09 7.27
C LEU A 51 19.82 0.98 8.66
N ALA A 52 20.63 1.96 9.09
CA ALA A 52 21.19 1.98 10.43
C ALA A 52 20.09 1.95 11.51
N ALA A 53 18.99 2.69 11.29
CA ALA A 53 17.89 2.77 12.24
C ALA A 53 16.94 1.55 12.21
N HIS A 54 16.69 0.94 11.03
CA HIS A 54 15.58 0.01 10.84
C HIS A 54 15.98 -1.43 10.55
N LEU A 55 17.12 -1.67 9.87
CA LEU A 55 17.57 -3.01 9.47
C LEU A 55 17.74 -3.97 10.65
N PRO A 56 18.26 -3.57 11.84
CA PRO A 56 18.32 -4.46 13.00
C PRO A 56 16.95 -5.04 13.36
N SER A 57 15.88 -4.26 13.33
CA SER A 57 14.53 -4.73 13.66
C SER A 57 13.99 -5.78 12.68
N ILE A 58 14.52 -5.82 11.46
CA ILE A 58 14.18 -6.81 10.43
C ILE A 58 15.05 -8.06 10.60
N LEU A 59 16.33 -7.90 10.94
CA LEU A 59 17.26 -9.00 11.15
C LEU A 59 16.98 -9.80 12.44
N GLU A 60 16.33 -9.17 13.42
CA GLU A 60 16.02 -9.74 14.74
C GLU A 60 14.56 -10.20 14.87
N GLN A 61 13.92 -10.60 13.76
CA GLN A 61 12.56 -11.14 13.80
C GLN A 61 12.51 -12.54 14.47
N ASP A 62 11.45 -12.78 15.22
CA ASP A 62 11.18 -14.08 15.84
C ASP A 62 10.59 -15.05 14.79
N TYR A 63 11.47 -15.56 13.90
CA TYR A 63 11.09 -16.49 12.85
C TYR A 63 12.19 -17.55 12.64
N PRO A 64 11.84 -18.86 12.54
CA PRO A 64 12.84 -19.92 12.65
C PRO A 64 13.81 -20.02 11.47
N ASN A 65 13.36 -19.72 10.26
CA ASN A 65 14.19 -19.87 9.06
C ASN A 65 13.92 -18.72 8.08
N PHE A 66 14.77 -17.70 8.11
CA PHE A 66 14.71 -16.57 7.18
C PHE A 66 16.09 -15.99 6.89
N GLU A 67 16.18 -15.32 5.77
CA GLU A 67 17.29 -14.43 5.42
C GLU A 67 16.75 -13.04 5.06
N VAL A 68 17.61 -12.04 5.16
CA VAL A 68 17.36 -10.69 4.66
C VAL A 68 18.34 -10.42 3.52
N VAL A 69 17.81 -10.11 2.33
CA VAL A 69 18.60 -9.79 1.14
C VAL A 69 18.47 -8.30 0.89
N VAL A 70 19.53 -7.55 1.18
CA VAL A 70 19.62 -6.12 0.87
C VAL A 70 20.36 -5.94 -0.44
N VAL A 71 19.73 -5.26 -1.39
CA VAL A 71 20.36 -4.89 -2.66
C VAL A 71 20.83 -3.45 -2.58
N ASN A 72 22.14 -3.25 -2.53
CA ASN A 72 22.76 -1.94 -2.66
C ASN A 72 22.80 -1.51 -4.12
N ASP A 73 21.89 -0.61 -4.51
CA ASP A 73 21.64 -0.19 -5.89
C ASP A 73 22.53 1.02 -6.29
N GLY A 74 23.85 0.84 -6.19
CA GLY A 74 24.82 1.86 -6.57
C GLY A 74 24.76 3.09 -5.65
N SER A 75 24.77 2.88 -4.34
CA SER A 75 24.88 3.96 -3.36
C SER A 75 26.24 4.64 -3.44
N TRP A 76 26.27 5.94 -3.14
CA TRP A 76 27.49 6.75 -3.04
C TRP A 76 27.69 7.36 -1.63
N ASP A 77 26.80 7.06 -0.70
CA ASP A 77 26.93 7.33 0.73
C ASP A 77 27.58 6.15 1.45
N GLU A 78 27.60 6.18 2.78
CA GLU A 78 28.19 5.12 3.61
C GLU A 78 27.33 3.84 3.72
N THR A 79 26.29 3.67 2.87
CA THR A 79 25.40 2.49 2.88
C THR A 79 26.18 1.19 2.74
N GLU A 80 27.19 1.14 1.86
CA GLU A 80 27.98 -0.07 1.61
C GLU A 80 28.78 -0.48 2.86
N ILE A 81 29.46 0.47 3.49
CA ILE A 81 30.27 0.26 4.71
C ILE A 81 29.37 -0.28 5.84
N LEU A 82 28.19 0.33 6.03
CA LEU A 82 27.22 -0.12 7.03
C LEU A 82 26.77 -1.56 6.80
N LEU A 83 26.50 -1.93 5.54
CA LEU A 83 26.05 -3.28 5.19
C LEU A 83 27.16 -4.31 5.42
N GLU A 84 28.42 -3.98 5.14
CA GLU A 84 29.57 -4.85 5.47
C GLU A 84 29.72 -5.09 6.98
N GLU A 85 29.53 -4.04 7.80
CA GLU A 85 29.54 -4.16 9.25
C GLU A 85 28.40 -5.07 9.75
N PHE A 86 27.20 -4.90 9.21
CA PHE A 86 26.05 -5.72 9.58
C PHE A 86 26.18 -7.17 9.12
N GLN A 87 26.81 -7.45 7.98
CA GLN A 87 27.12 -8.83 7.55
C GLN A 87 28.07 -9.57 8.50
N LYS A 88 29.01 -8.86 9.13
CA LYS A 88 29.89 -9.45 10.16
C LYS A 88 29.12 -9.82 11.43
N ARG A 89 28.04 -9.09 11.73
CA ARG A 89 27.24 -9.24 12.95
C ARG A 89 26.06 -10.19 12.78
N TYR A 90 25.42 -10.21 11.61
CA TYR A 90 24.19 -10.96 11.35
C TYR A 90 24.39 -12.00 10.24
N SER A 91 24.42 -13.27 10.60
CA SER A 91 24.63 -14.38 9.66
C SER A 91 23.46 -14.59 8.69
N ASN A 92 22.28 -14.05 8.99
CA ASN A 92 21.10 -14.09 8.13
C ASN A 92 21.01 -12.90 7.16
N LEU A 93 22.01 -12.00 7.12
CA LEU A 93 22.08 -10.89 6.17
C LEU A 93 22.89 -11.29 4.93
N LYS A 94 22.28 -11.14 3.75
CA LYS A 94 22.93 -11.22 2.46
C LYS A 94 22.90 -9.87 1.77
N VAL A 95 24.05 -9.39 1.30
CA VAL A 95 24.15 -8.16 0.50
C VAL A 95 24.41 -8.51 -0.95
N VAL A 96 23.64 -7.86 -1.85
CA VAL A 96 23.83 -7.90 -3.30
C VAL A 96 24.23 -6.53 -3.75
N ILE A 97 25.44 -6.37 -4.29
CA ILE A 97 25.96 -5.07 -4.75
C ILE A 97 25.72 -4.94 -6.24
N ARG A 98 25.09 -3.84 -6.66
CA ARG A 98 25.08 -3.38 -8.04
C ARG A 98 26.00 -2.16 -8.17
N PRO A 99 27.07 -2.23 -8.99
CA PRO A 99 27.99 -1.12 -9.14
C PRO A 99 27.31 0.16 -9.65
N ALA A 100 27.75 1.34 -9.15
CA ALA A 100 27.22 2.65 -9.55
C ALA A 100 27.44 2.98 -11.03
N ASN A 101 28.43 2.35 -11.67
CA ASN A 101 28.85 2.61 -13.07
C ASN A 101 28.00 1.86 -14.11
N ASP A 102 26.98 1.14 -13.68
CA ASP A 102 26.09 0.44 -14.62
C ASP A 102 25.17 1.47 -15.28
N TYR A 103 25.48 1.84 -16.54
CA TYR A 103 24.82 2.90 -17.35
C TYR A 103 23.32 2.68 -17.60
N HIS A 104 22.75 1.59 -17.13
CA HIS A 104 21.33 1.34 -17.25
C HIS A 104 20.58 1.93 -16.03
N ASP A 105 19.87 3.00 -16.30
CA ASP A 105 18.93 3.71 -15.40
C ASP A 105 17.73 2.79 -15.04
N ALA A 106 18.04 1.61 -14.50
CA ALA A 106 17.12 0.50 -14.34
C ALA A 106 16.23 0.61 -13.09
N GLY A 107 16.59 1.51 -12.16
CA GLY A 107 15.80 1.84 -10.98
C GLY A 107 15.46 0.66 -10.07
N LYS A 108 14.54 0.90 -9.14
CA LYS A 108 14.12 -0.04 -8.07
C LYS A 108 13.73 -1.44 -8.60
N LYS A 109 13.14 -1.56 -9.79
CA LYS A 109 12.74 -2.87 -10.35
C LYS A 109 13.90 -3.81 -10.64
N LEU A 110 15.04 -3.26 -11.10
CA LEU A 110 16.24 -4.08 -11.29
C LEU A 110 16.78 -4.52 -9.93
N ALA A 111 16.89 -3.61 -8.96
CA ALA A 111 17.34 -3.95 -7.63
C ALA A 111 16.47 -5.07 -7.01
N ILE A 112 15.14 -4.94 -7.05
CA ILE A 112 14.22 -5.98 -6.59
C ILE A 112 14.44 -7.29 -7.35
N THR A 113 14.62 -7.25 -8.68
CA THR A 113 14.86 -8.45 -9.49
C THR A 113 16.17 -9.14 -9.10
N LEU A 114 17.23 -8.38 -8.83
CA LEU A 114 18.51 -8.94 -8.33
C LEU A 114 18.34 -9.55 -6.93
N GLY A 115 17.60 -8.89 -6.05
CA GLY A 115 17.25 -9.43 -4.74
C GLY A 115 16.49 -10.74 -4.82
N ILE A 116 15.48 -10.84 -5.69
CA ILE A 116 14.71 -12.07 -5.94
C ILE A 116 15.60 -13.18 -6.49
N LYS A 117 16.48 -12.87 -7.44
CA LYS A 117 17.44 -13.86 -7.98
C LYS A 117 18.42 -14.33 -6.90
N GLY A 118 18.90 -13.41 -6.07
CA GLY A 118 19.80 -13.67 -4.97
C GLY A 118 19.17 -14.41 -3.79
N ALA A 119 17.85 -14.37 -3.65
CA ALA A 119 17.11 -14.99 -2.57
C ALA A 119 17.25 -16.53 -2.58
N LYS A 120 17.47 -17.12 -1.40
CA LYS A 120 17.60 -18.57 -1.20
C LYS A 120 16.23 -19.27 -1.17
N HIS A 121 15.21 -18.58 -0.61
CA HIS A 121 13.92 -19.21 -0.34
C HIS A 121 12.87 -18.88 -1.40
N GLU A 122 11.88 -19.77 -1.52
CA GLU A 122 10.78 -19.64 -2.46
C GLU A 122 9.78 -18.53 -2.01
N ARG A 123 9.54 -18.41 -0.69
CA ARG A 123 8.66 -17.38 -0.15
C ARG A 123 9.44 -16.08 0.00
N LEU A 124 8.93 -15.03 -0.66
CA LEU A 124 9.52 -13.69 -0.62
C LEU A 124 8.63 -12.76 0.20
N LEU A 125 9.25 -11.89 0.99
CA LEU A 125 8.58 -10.83 1.73
C LEU A 125 9.31 -9.52 1.45
N PHE A 126 8.58 -8.47 1.07
CA PHE A 126 9.15 -7.21 0.63
C PHE A 126 8.90 -6.11 1.65
N THR A 127 9.92 -5.30 1.86
CA THR A 127 9.83 -4.03 2.59
C THR A 127 10.83 -3.02 2.01
N ASP A 128 10.66 -1.73 2.33
CA ASP A 128 11.59 -0.68 1.89
C ASP A 128 12.62 -0.38 2.98
N ALA A 129 13.74 0.24 2.62
CA ALA A 129 14.82 0.58 3.54
C ALA A 129 14.41 1.59 4.63
N ASP A 130 13.43 2.47 4.32
CA ASP A 130 12.85 3.48 5.22
C ASP A 130 11.71 2.93 6.09
N CYS A 131 11.55 1.61 6.14
CA CYS A 131 10.45 0.93 6.79
C CYS A 131 10.88 0.11 8.02
N ARG A 132 10.02 0.11 9.04
CA ARG A 132 10.24 -0.63 10.28
C ARG A 132 9.03 -1.50 10.62
N PRO A 133 9.21 -2.82 10.83
CA PRO A 133 8.19 -3.67 11.44
C PRO A 133 7.82 -3.17 12.83
N VAL A 134 6.53 -3.16 13.16
CA VAL A 134 6.06 -2.75 14.50
C VAL A 134 6.22 -3.86 15.55
N SER A 135 6.51 -5.09 15.11
CA SER A 135 6.62 -6.28 15.97
C SER A 135 7.72 -7.21 15.49
N ARG A 136 8.35 -7.92 16.43
CA ARG A 136 9.26 -9.04 16.12
C ARG A 136 8.55 -10.25 15.49
N GLN A 137 7.22 -10.25 15.47
CA GLN A 137 6.39 -11.30 14.85
C GLN A 137 5.87 -10.89 13.46
N TRP A 138 6.48 -9.89 12.81
CA TRP A 138 6.04 -9.41 11.51
C TRP A 138 6.08 -10.50 10.44
N ILE A 139 7.21 -11.20 10.28
CA ILE A 139 7.34 -12.28 9.30
C ILE A 139 6.29 -13.35 9.58
N GLN A 140 6.18 -13.80 10.83
CA GLN A 140 5.19 -14.81 11.24
C GLN A 140 3.76 -14.39 10.88
N SER A 141 3.39 -13.12 11.14
CA SER A 141 2.04 -12.62 10.87
C SER A 141 1.75 -12.52 9.39
N MET A 142 2.72 -12.04 8.59
CA MET A 142 2.59 -11.91 7.14
C MET A 142 2.50 -13.26 6.43
N ILE A 143 3.22 -14.27 6.93
CA ILE A 143 3.32 -15.56 6.24
C ILE A 143 2.30 -16.60 6.74
N ALA A 144 1.60 -16.31 7.80
CA ALA A 144 0.71 -17.26 8.48
C ALA A 144 -0.35 -17.92 7.57
N GLU A 145 -0.85 -17.24 6.55
CA GLU A 145 -1.83 -17.75 5.57
C GLU A 145 -1.20 -17.97 4.19
N ALA A 146 0.13 -17.83 4.06
CA ALA A 146 0.82 -17.95 2.78
C ALA A 146 1.09 -19.40 2.42
N GLN A 147 0.37 -19.94 1.46
CA GLN A 147 0.57 -21.30 0.93
C GLN A 147 0.84 -21.26 -0.58
N GLY A 148 1.77 -22.08 -1.07
CA GLY A 148 2.10 -22.15 -2.49
C GLY A 148 2.28 -20.77 -3.12
N ASP A 149 1.51 -20.46 -4.16
CA ASP A 149 1.56 -19.20 -4.92
C ASP A 149 0.72 -18.06 -4.35
N THR A 150 0.29 -18.15 -3.08
CA THR A 150 -0.51 -17.12 -2.44
C THR A 150 0.23 -15.79 -2.36
N LEU A 151 -0.41 -14.69 -2.79
CA LEU A 151 0.01 -13.33 -2.51
C LEU A 151 -0.55 -12.89 -1.16
N VAL A 152 0.26 -12.24 -0.33
CA VAL A 152 -0.19 -11.66 0.94
C VAL A 152 -0.04 -10.16 0.88
N LEU A 153 -1.16 -9.46 1.04
CA LEU A 153 -1.22 -8.00 1.06
C LEU A 153 -1.22 -7.52 2.51
N GLY A 154 -0.13 -6.87 2.93
CA GLY A 154 0.01 -6.30 4.26
C GLY A 154 -0.35 -4.82 4.30
N TYR A 155 -0.52 -4.28 5.52
CA TYR A 155 -0.73 -2.86 5.77
C TYR A 155 0.59 -2.17 6.11
N SER A 156 0.80 -0.99 5.50
CA SER A 156 1.97 -0.16 5.81
C SER A 156 1.55 1.31 5.94
N PRO A 157 1.22 1.76 7.17
CA PRO A 157 0.95 3.16 7.47
C PRO A 157 2.22 4.00 7.46
N TYR A 158 2.01 5.31 7.52
CA TYR A 158 3.07 6.24 7.87
C TYR A 158 3.06 6.54 9.36
N SER A 159 4.24 6.71 9.93
CA SER A 159 4.44 7.06 11.34
C SER A 159 3.77 8.39 11.69
N LYS A 160 3.25 8.47 12.91
CA LYS A 160 2.57 9.65 13.42
C LYS A 160 3.57 10.75 13.78
N THR A 161 3.48 11.88 13.09
CA THR A 161 4.21 13.11 13.41
C THR A 161 3.25 14.29 13.55
N LYS A 162 3.74 15.42 14.06
CA LYS A 162 2.93 16.64 14.19
C LYS A 162 2.64 17.26 12.82
N GLY A 163 1.50 17.95 12.70
CA GLY A 163 1.15 18.78 11.56
C GLY A 163 0.05 18.23 10.65
N PHE A 164 -0.53 19.12 9.86
CA PHE A 164 -1.66 18.82 8.98
C PHE A 164 -1.26 17.90 7.81
N LEU A 165 -0.07 18.11 7.24
CA LEU A 165 0.45 17.26 6.16
C LEU A 165 0.52 15.79 6.59
N ASN A 166 1.03 15.50 7.80
CA ASN A 166 1.08 14.13 8.29
C ASN A 166 -0.31 13.49 8.41
N ARG A 167 -1.31 14.26 8.87
CA ARG A 167 -2.70 13.74 8.92
C ARG A 167 -3.24 13.42 7.53
N ILE A 168 -2.95 14.24 6.52
CA ILE A 168 -3.34 13.98 5.13
C ILE A 168 -2.62 12.75 4.58
N ILE A 169 -1.31 12.64 4.76
CA ILE A 169 -0.52 11.48 4.30
C ILE A 169 -1.05 10.18 4.92
N ARG A 170 -1.31 10.18 6.23
CA ARG A 170 -1.84 9.03 6.95
C ARG A 170 -3.27 8.69 6.54
N ALA A 171 -4.12 9.70 6.36
CA ALA A 171 -5.49 9.50 5.88
C ALA A 171 -5.51 8.93 4.46
N ASP A 172 -4.68 9.45 3.57
CA ASP A 172 -4.54 8.93 2.21
C ASP A 172 -4.06 7.47 2.19
N ALA A 173 -3.05 7.13 2.99
CA ALA A 173 -2.57 5.75 3.13
C ALA A 173 -3.65 4.83 3.72
N TYR A 174 -4.40 5.30 4.73
CA TYR A 174 -5.48 4.56 5.36
C TYR A 174 -6.66 4.32 4.40
N LEU A 175 -7.12 5.35 3.68
CA LEU A 175 -8.19 5.23 2.69
C LEU A 175 -7.76 4.34 1.52
N THR A 176 -6.51 4.43 1.08
CA THR A 176 -5.93 3.53 0.08
C THR A 176 -5.94 2.08 0.58
N ALA A 177 -5.58 1.85 1.86
CA ALA A 177 -5.62 0.51 2.46
C ALA A 177 -7.04 -0.03 2.55
N MET A 178 -8.02 0.79 2.95
CA MET A 178 -9.44 0.41 2.93
C MET A 178 -9.88 -0.05 1.54
N ASN A 179 -9.41 0.63 0.48
CA ASN A 179 -9.70 0.23 -0.89
C ASN A 179 -9.05 -1.11 -1.25
N TYR A 180 -7.71 -1.23 -1.23
CA TYR A 180 -7.08 -2.43 -1.79
C TYR A 180 -7.34 -3.68 -0.94
N MET A 181 -7.42 -3.54 0.37
CA MET A 181 -7.77 -4.66 1.26
C MET A 181 -9.23 -5.05 1.13
N GLY A 182 -10.13 -4.07 1.09
CA GLY A 182 -11.56 -4.32 0.90
C GLY A 182 -11.86 -5.00 -0.44
N PHE A 183 -11.21 -4.55 -1.50
CA PHE A 183 -11.33 -5.18 -2.83
C PHE A 183 -10.76 -6.61 -2.82
N ALA A 184 -9.61 -6.84 -2.19
CA ALA A 184 -9.02 -8.17 -2.08
C ALA A 184 -9.93 -9.14 -1.30
N LEU A 185 -10.49 -8.69 -0.17
CA LEU A 185 -11.44 -9.47 0.62
C LEU A 185 -12.73 -9.76 -0.14
N ALA A 186 -13.17 -8.83 -1.00
CA ALA A 186 -14.31 -9.03 -1.91
C ALA A 186 -13.97 -9.92 -3.14
N GLY A 187 -12.73 -10.41 -3.26
CA GLY A 187 -12.28 -11.27 -4.36
C GLY A 187 -11.88 -10.54 -5.63
N ILE A 188 -11.63 -9.23 -5.56
CA ILE A 188 -11.22 -8.37 -6.68
C ILE A 188 -9.89 -7.66 -6.34
N PRO A 189 -8.81 -8.39 -5.99
CA PRO A 189 -7.53 -7.77 -5.64
C PRO A 189 -6.96 -6.99 -6.84
N TYR A 190 -6.50 -5.75 -6.61
CA TYR A 190 -6.01 -4.90 -7.70
C TYR A 190 -4.63 -4.30 -7.47
N MET A 191 -4.18 -4.18 -6.23
CA MET A 191 -2.86 -3.68 -5.87
C MET A 191 -2.42 -4.19 -4.50
N GLY A 192 -1.15 -4.06 -4.21
CA GLY A 192 -0.53 -4.14 -2.89
C GLY A 192 0.47 -3.02 -2.74
N VAL A 193 1.04 -2.85 -1.56
CA VAL A 193 2.11 -1.88 -1.28
C VAL A 193 3.43 -2.62 -1.10
N GLY A 194 4.45 -2.25 -1.87
CA GLY A 194 5.76 -2.92 -1.89
C GLY A 194 6.47 -2.91 -0.53
N ARG A 195 6.06 -2.01 0.35
CA ARG A 195 6.57 -1.93 1.72
C ARG A 195 6.11 -3.07 2.63
N ASN A 196 5.07 -3.80 2.24
CA ASN A 196 4.53 -4.91 3.03
C ASN A 196 3.75 -5.90 2.14
N LEU A 197 4.48 -6.63 1.32
CA LEU A 197 3.93 -7.52 0.30
C LEU A 197 4.69 -8.85 0.31
N SER A 198 3.97 -9.98 0.17
CA SER A 198 4.62 -11.29 0.02
C SER A 198 4.06 -12.05 -1.16
N TYR A 199 4.94 -12.74 -1.89
CA TYR A 199 4.59 -13.66 -2.96
C TYR A 199 5.69 -14.72 -3.17
N SER A 200 5.43 -15.73 -4.01
CA SER A 200 6.42 -16.77 -4.33
C SER A 200 7.38 -16.32 -5.43
N LYS A 201 8.60 -16.79 -5.38
CA LYS A 201 9.62 -16.62 -6.43
C LYS A 201 9.12 -17.16 -7.77
N THR A 202 8.45 -18.31 -7.73
CA THR A 202 7.79 -18.93 -8.89
C THR A 202 6.74 -18.00 -9.52
N SER A 203 5.88 -17.37 -8.74
CA SER A 203 4.88 -16.42 -9.26
C SER A 203 5.52 -15.24 -9.98
N PHE A 204 6.66 -14.74 -9.48
CA PHE A 204 7.39 -13.67 -10.13
C PHE A 204 7.94 -14.07 -11.49
N PHE A 205 8.65 -15.21 -11.58
CA PHE A 205 9.26 -15.65 -12.84
C PHE A 205 8.23 -16.16 -13.86
N LYS A 206 7.12 -16.73 -13.41
CA LYS A 206 6.02 -17.22 -14.27
C LYS A 206 5.48 -16.15 -15.21
N ILE A 207 5.39 -14.89 -14.76
CA ILE A 207 4.92 -13.77 -15.60
C ILE A 207 6.05 -13.04 -16.31
N GLY A 208 7.32 -13.49 -16.14
CA GLY A 208 8.51 -12.83 -16.67
C GLY A 208 8.96 -11.60 -15.86
N GLY A 209 8.58 -11.53 -14.58
CA GLY A 209 8.94 -10.45 -13.67
C GLY A 209 8.36 -9.10 -14.11
N PHE A 210 9.15 -8.05 -14.10
CA PHE A 210 8.71 -6.70 -14.44
C PHE A 210 8.78 -6.35 -15.94
N LYS A 211 9.03 -7.31 -16.85
CA LYS A 211 9.25 -7.03 -18.29
C LYS A 211 8.20 -6.12 -18.92
N LYS A 212 6.92 -6.37 -18.63
CA LYS A 212 5.80 -5.57 -19.22
C LYS A 212 5.74 -4.13 -18.67
N HIS A 213 6.37 -3.85 -17.53
CA HIS A 213 6.27 -2.58 -16.83
C HIS A 213 7.62 -1.91 -16.60
N TYR A 214 8.68 -2.41 -17.23
CA TYR A 214 10.06 -1.96 -16.97
C TYR A 214 10.27 -0.48 -17.28
N SER A 215 9.60 0.03 -18.32
CA SER A 215 9.67 1.44 -18.74
C SER A 215 8.91 2.41 -17.84
N ILE A 216 8.16 1.92 -16.84
CA ILE A 216 7.39 2.75 -15.92
C ILE A 216 8.21 2.94 -14.64
N ALA A 217 8.35 4.19 -14.16
CA ALA A 217 9.21 4.53 -13.02
C ALA A 217 8.74 3.96 -11.67
N SER A 218 7.49 3.47 -11.58
CA SER A 218 6.87 2.83 -10.42
C SER A 218 6.14 1.56 -10.88
N GLY A 219 5.44 0.86 -10.00
CA GLY A 219 4.65 -0.31 -10.39
C GLY A 219 5.39 -1.64 -10.21
N ASP A 220 6.39 -1.66 -9.35
CA ASP A 220 7.05 -2.87 -8.87
C ASP A 220 6.14 -3.69 -7.94
N ASP A 221 5.18 -3.05 -7.33
CA ASP A 221 4.21 -3.64 -6.41
C ASP A 221 2.81 -3.71 -7.01
N ASP A 222 2.19 -2.57 -7.27
CA ASP A 222 0.79 -2.46 -7.67
C ASP A 222 0.52 -3.07 -9.05
N LEU A 223 1.39 -2.85 -10.05
CA LEU A 223 1.20 -3.44 -11.39
C LEU A 223 1.47 -4.94 -11.38
N PHE A 224 2.45 -5.41 -10.59
CA PHE A 224 2.69 -6.83 -10.41
C PHE A 224 1.46 -7.51 -9.79
N VAL A 225 0.95 -6.97 -8.68
CA VAL A 225 -0.26 -7.50 -8.04
C VAL A 225 -1.45 -7.43 -8.99
N ASN A 226 -1.64 -6.31 -9.71
CA ASN A 226 -2.73 -6.17 -10.67
C ASN A 226 -2.72 -7.25 -11.76
N GLU A 227 -1.54 -7.71 -12.17
CA GLU A 227 -1.38 -8.76 -13.18
C GLU A 227 -1.68 -10.16 -12.60
N VAL A 228 -1.09 -10.48 -11.44
CA VAL A 228 -1.03 -11.84 -10.90
C VAL A 228 -2.19 -12.18 -9.96
N ALA A 229 -2.67 -11.19 -9.19
CA ALA A 229 -3.64 -11.41 -8.14
C ALA A 229 -5.03 -11.75 -8.66
N ASN A 230 -5.69 -12.67 -7.96
CA ASN A 230 -7.07 -13.06 -8.18
C ASN A 230 -7.71 -13.54 -6.85
N LYS A 231 -9.00 -13.88 -6.89
CA LYS A 231 -9.80 -14.29 -5.73
C LYS A 231 -9.22 -15.49 -4.97
N THR A 232 -8.55 -16.41 -5.67
CA THR A 232 -8.13 -17.70 -5.10
C THR A 232 -6.71 -17.71 -4.61
N ASN A 233 -5.86 -16.77 -5.09
CA ASN A 233 -4.44 -16.71 -4.74
C ASN A 233 -4.06 -15.47 -3.90
N THR A 234 -5.02 -14.72 -3.37
CA THR A 234 -4.70 -13.49 -2.64
C THR A 234 -5.37 -13.49 -1.27
N VAL A 235 -4.57 -13.23 -0.24
CA VAL A 235 -5.00 -13.05 1.14
C VAL A 235 -4.52 -11.71 1.69
N VAL A 236 -5.15 -11.26 2.78
CA VAL A 236 -4.86 -9.96 3.41
C VAL A 236 -4.38 -10.18 4.83
N CYS A 237 -3.26 -9.60 5.20
CA CYS A 237 -2.79 -9.56 6.59
C CYS A 237 -3.24 -8.25 7.26
N LEU A 238 -4.21 -8.36 8.17
CA LEU A 238 -4.74 -7.24 8.97
C LEU A 238 -4.36 -7.34 10.46
N GLU A 239 -3.43 -8.22 10.78
CA GLU A 239 -2.93 -8.39 12.15
C GLU A 239 -2.02 -7.21 12.53
N LYS A 240 -2.15 -6.71 13.77
CA LYS A 240 -1.31 -5.61 14.27
C LYS A 240 0.18 -5.93 14.19
N ASN A 241 0.55 -7.18 14.47
CA ASN A 241 1.93 -7.63 14.40
C ASN A 241 2.46 -7.70 12.97
N GLY A 242 1.59 -7.76 11.95
CA GLY A 242 1.95 -7.78 10.53
C GLY A 242 2.15 -6.39 9.91
N VAL A 243 2.11 -5.32 10.70
CA VAL A 243 2.23 -3.93 10.21
C VAL A 243 3.69 -3.53 10.07
N VAL A 244 3.98 -2.79 9.00
CA VAL A 244 5.27 -2.12 8.77
C VAL A 244 5.05 -0.62 8.64
N GLU A 245 5.68 0.18 9.48
CA GLU A 245 5.60 1.64 9.42
C GLU A 245 6.69 2.23 8.53
N SER A 246 6.35 3.28 7.77
CA SER A 246 7.28 4.08 6.98
C SER A 246 7.31 5.52 7.48
N LEU A 247 8.40 6.23 7.26
CA LEU A 247 8.50 7.64 7.57
C LEU A 247 7.70 8.49 6.56
N PRO A 248 6.91 9.47 7.03
CA PRO A 248 6.17 10.35 6.13
C PRO A 248 7.06 11.40 5.50
N GLU A 249 6.75 11.83 4.30
CA GLU A 249 7.37 13.00 3.67
C GLU A 249 7.17 14.26 4.52
N ALA A 250 8.25 15.01 4.75
CA ALA A 250 8.23 16.20 5.59
C ALA A 250 7.65 17.44 4.87
N LYS A 251 7.65 17.47 3.54
CA LYS A 251 7.24 18.63 2.72
C LYS A 251 6.21 18.25 1.67
N TRP A 252 5.22 19.14 1.46
CA TRP A 252 4.17 18.98 0.45
C TRP A 252 4.71 18.68 -0.95
N LYS A 253 5.79 19.33 -1.36
CA LYS A 253 6.43 19.14 -2.68
C LYS A 253 6.85 17.69 -2.91
N PHE A 254 7.42 17.04 -1.91
CA PHE A 254 7.90 15.66 -2.01
C PHE A 254 6.71 14.68 -1.96
N PHE A 255 5.78 14.89 -1.04
CA PHE A 255 4.54 14.11 -1.00
C PHE A 255 3.76 14.19 -2.32
N TRP A 256 3.59 15.38 -2.89
CA TRP A 256 2.94 15.58 -4.20
C TRP A 256 3.65 14.79 -5.31
N ARG A 257 4.99 14.86 -5.37
CA ARG A 257 5.80 14.12 -6.34
C ARG A 257 5.61 12.61 -6.18
N GLN A 258 5.64 12.10 -4.94
CA GLN A 258 5.42 10.69 -4.62
C GLN A 258 4.02 10.24 -5.07
N LYS A 259 2.98 10.99 -4.73
CA LYS A 259 1.60 10.67 -5.10
C LYS A 259 1.36 10.71 -6.60
N ARG A 260 1.92 11.68 -7.31
CA ARG A 260 1.86 11.73 -8.78
C ARG A 260 2.38 10.45 -9.41
N ARG A 261 3.51 9.96 -8.93
CA ARG A 261 4.15 8.74 -9.41
C ARG A 261 3.29 7.51 -9.14
N HIS A 262 2.75 7.38 -7.91
CA HIS A 262 1.87 6.26 -7.53
C HIS A 262 0.56 6.24 -8.33
N LEU A 263 -0.12 7.38 -8.45
CA LEU A 263 -1.39 7.45 -9.19
C LEU A 263 -1.23 7.28 -10.71
N TYR A 264 -0.03 7.49 -11.24
CA TYR A 264 0.23 7.32 -12.66
C TYR A 264 0.13 5.86 -13.12
N THR A 265 0.50 4.89 -12.27
CA THR A 265 0.44 3.45 -12.56
C THR A 265 -0.99 2.96 -12.76
N GLY A 266 -1.97 3.56 -12.10
CA GLY A 266 -3.39 3.21 -12.22
C GLY A 266 -3.94 3.22 -13.66
N ARG A 267 -3.30 3.96 -14.57
CA ARG A 267 -3.63 3.95 -16.00
C ARG A 267 -3.43 2.57 -16.66
N ARG A 268 -2.61 1.72 -16.06
CA ARG A 268 -2.27 0.38 -16.55
C ARG A 268 -3.09 -0.74 -15.91
N TYR A 269 -3.91 -0.43 -14.93
CA TYR A 269 -4.76 -1.44 -14.26
C TYR A 269 -5.78 -2.05 -15.21
N LYS A 270 -6.27 -3.25 -14.89
CA LYS A 270 -7.36 -3.91 -15.61
C LYS A 270 -8.59 -3.00 -15.67
N ARG A 271 -9.39 -3.11 -16.74
CA ARG A 271 -10.54 -2.20 -16.99
C ARG A 271 -11.52 -2.12 -15.82
N ILE A 272 -11.85 -3.29 -15.24
CA ILE A 272 -12.78 -3.36 -14.09
C ILE A 272 -12.24 -2.61 -12.87
N HIS A 273 -10.95 -2.73 -12.58
CA HIS A 273 -10.33 -2.03 -11.46
C HIS A 273 -10.37 -0.51 -11.69
N LYS A 274 -10.06 -0.03 -12.90
CA LYS A 274 -10.18 1.38 -13.26
C LYS A 274 -11.59 1.90 -13.10
N LEU A 275 -12.59 1.14 -13.59
CA LEU A 275 -14.00 1.51 -13.46
C LEU A 275 -14.40 1.70 -12.00
N LEU A 276 -14.11 0.73 -11.14
CA LEU A 276 -14.46 0.79 -9.72
C LEU A 276 -13.72 1.92 -8.99
N LEU A 277 -12.41 2.09 -9.28
CA LEU A 277 -11.58 3.13 -8.65
C LEU A 277 -11.95 4.56 -9.09
N VAL A 278 -12.58 4.72 -10.26
CA VAL A 278 -13.13 6.00 -10.73
C VAL A 278 -14.54 6.21 -10.21
N LEU A 279 -15.35 5.15 -10.14
CA LEU A 279 -16.76 5.21 -9.72
C LEU A 279 -16.88 5.69 -8.27
N GLN A 280 -16.00 5.23 -7.38
CA GLN A 280 -16.03 5.59 -5.95
C GLN A 280 -15.87 7.11 -5.71
N PRO A 281 -14.79 7.80 -6.15
CA PRO A 281 -14.64 9.23 -5.93
C PRO A 281 -15.64 10.07 -6.74
N ILE A 282 -16.02 9.65 -7.95
CA ILE A 282 -17.04 10.39 -8.73
C ILE A 282 -18.38 10.32 -8.03
N SER A 283 -18.83 9.15 -7.58
CA SER A 283 -20.10 9.04 -6.86
C SER A 283 -20.07 9.82 -5.54
N TYR A 284 -18.92 9.89 -4.85
CA TYR A 284 -18.76 10.72 -3.66
C TYR A 284 -18.95 12.21 -3.97
N LEU A 285 -18.32 12.72 -5.03
CA LEU A 285 -18.45 14.12 -5.44
C LEU A 285 -19.88 14.44 -5.92
N MET A 286 -20.49 13.56 -6.71
CA MET A 286 -21.87 13.70 -7.18
C MET A 286 -22.87 13.68 -6.01
N PHE A 287 -22.68 12.78 -5.05
CA PHE A 287 -23.49 12.71 -3.84
C PHE A 287 -23.40 14.01 -3.03
N THR A 288 -22.19 14.49 -2.77
CA THR A 288 -21.96 15.70 -1.98
C THR A 288 -22.49 16.93 -2.70
N ALA A 289 -22.21 17.09 -4.00
CA ALA A 289 -22.69 18.25 -4.78
C ALA A 289 -24.21 18.27 -4.91
N SER A 290 -24.84 17.13 -5.22
CA SER A 290 -26.31 17.05 -5.32
C SER A 290 -26.99 17.28 -3.98
N ALA A 291 -26.42 16.79 -2.87
CA ALA A 291 -26.92 17.05 -1.52
C ALA A 291 -26.91 18.56 -1.22
N VAL A 292 -25.80 19.26 -1.50
CA VAL A 292 -25.70 20.72 -1.30
C VAL A 292 -26.78 21.47 -2.13
N VAL A 293 -26.94 21.13 -3.41
CA VAL A 293 -27.94 21.76 -4.27
C VAL A 293 -29.36 21.52 -3.73
N LEU A 294 -29.71 20.29 -3.35
CA LEU A 294 -31.05 19.98 -2.83
C LEU A 294 -31.32 20.68 -1.50
N LEU A 295 -30.31 20.84 -0.63
CA LEU A 295 -30.44 21.59 0.63
C LEU A 295 -30.66 23.10 0.37
N VAL A 296 -29.87 23.69 -0.54
CA VAL A 296 -30.00 25.13 -0.89
C VAL A 296 -31.38 25.44 -1.47
N PHE A 297 -31.94 24.59 -2.29
CA PHE A 297 -33.28 24.78 -2.87
C PHE A 297 -34.40 24.19 -2.02
N HIS A 298 -34.13 23.77 -0.78
CA HIS A 298 -35.08 23.17 0.16
C HIS A 298 -35.88 21.98 -0.41
N LYS A 299 -35.32 21.28 -1.42
CA LYS A 299 -35.93 20.08 -2.00
C LYS A 299 -35.52 18.85 -1.26
N TRP A 300 -36.45 17.95 -0.97
CA TRP A 300 -36.23 16.70 -0.28
C TRP A 300 -35.45 16.84 1.05
N LEU A 301 -35.63 17.94 1.75
CA LEU A 301 -34.84 18.35 2.92
C LEU A 301 -34.62 17.18 3.91
N TYR A 302 -35.71 16.54 4.36
CA TYR A 302 -35.65 15.44 5.33
C TYR A 302 -34.94 14.22 4.75
N ILE A 303 -35.21 13.87 3.49
CA ILE A 303 -34.58 12.71 2.82
C ILE A 303 -33.07 12.94 2.70
N VAL A 304 -32.65 14.14 2.30
CA VAL A 304 -31.22 14.48 2.17
C VAL A 304 -30.53 14.42 3.54
N ILE A 305 -31.12 15.03 4.58
CA ILE A 305 -30.54 15.00 5.93
C ILE A 305 -30.47 13.58 6.46
N MET A 306 -31.53 12.77 6.30
CA MET A 306 -31.53 11.38 6.75
C MET A 306 -30.45 10.54 6.01
N THR A 307 -30.33 10.71 4.71
CA THR A 307 -29.35 9.98 3.90
C THR A 307 -27.90 10.37 4.25
N LEU A 308 -27.64 11.67 4.44
CA LEU A 308 -26.34 12.17 4.90
C LEU A 308 -26.00 11.62 6.29
N SER A 309 -26.95 11.70 7.23
CA SER A 309 -26.77 11.18 8.59
C SER A 309 -26.50 9.68 8.58
N PHE A 310 -27.27 8.93 7.82
CA PHE A 310 -27.07 7.47 7.69
C PHE A 310 -25.68 7.13 7.11
N ARG A 311 -25.25 7.84 6.04
CA ARG A 311 -23.90 7.65 5.46
C ARG A 311 -22.81 7.93 6.49
N VAL A 312 -22.90 9.04 7.23
CA VAL A 312 -21.91 9.42 8.24
C VAL A 312 -21.87 8.39 9.38
N LEU A 313 -23.01 7.92 9.85
CA LEU A 313 -23.08 6.89 10.90
C LEU A 313 -22.49 5.57 10.42
N LEU A 314 -22.83 5.14 9.19
CA LEU A 314 -22.28 3.93 8.58
C LEU A 314 -20.75 4.06 8.42
N GLN A 315 -20.28 5.20 7.91
CA GLN A 315 -18.87 5.52 7.82
C GLN A 315 -18.21 5.42 9.19
N PHE A 316 -18.74 6.10 10.20
CA PHE A 316 -18.18 6.07 11.54
C PHE A 316 -18.09 4.65 12.11
N PHE A 317 -19.14 3.85 11.95
CA PHE A 317 -19.16 2.46 12.41
C PHE A 317 -18.06 1.61 11.75
N ILE A 318 -17.98 1.65 10.41
CA ILE A 318 -17.00 0.88 9.64
C ILE A 318 -15.56 1.36 9.96
N PHE A 319 -15.35 2.69 9.94
CA PHE A 319 -14.02 3.26 10.14
C PHE A 319 -13.55 3.18 11.60
N ARG A 320 -14.44 3.18 12.59
CA ARG A 320 -14.08 2.92 13.98
C ARG A 320 -13.44 1.54 14.14
N ARG A 321 -14.06 0.50 13.60
CA ARG A 321 -13.54 -0.87 13.69
C ARG A 321 -12.25 -1.07 12.90
N SER A 322 -12.22 -0.58 11.67
CA SER A 322 -11.02 -0.69 10.83
C SER A 322 -9.86 0.15 11.37
N SER A 323 -10.10 1.37 11.88
CA SER A 323 -9.04 2.21 12.46
C SER A 323 -8.45 1.62 13.75
N GLN A 324 -9.26 0.96 14.58
CA GLN A 324 -8.77 0.22 15.75
C GLN A 324 -7.83 -0.92 15.34
N ARG A 325 -8.15 -1.60 14.24
CA ARG A 325 -7.37 -2.71 13.69
C ARG A 325 -6.08 -2.21 13.04
N LEU A 326 -6.17 -1.13 12.28
CA LEU A 326 -5.06 -0.54 11.51
C LEU A 326 -4.27 0.54 12.28
N GLY A 327 -4.55 0.76 13.58
CA GLY A 327 -3.81 1.70 14.41
C GLY A 327 -3.99 3.19 14.05
N GLN A 328 -5.14 3.58 13.44
CA GLN A 328 -5.41 4.95 12.97
C GLN A 328 -6.60 5.61 13.67
N THR A 329 -6.82 5.32 14.94
CA THR A 329 -7.99 5.77 15.71
C THR A 329 -8.07 7.30 15.87
N ASP A 330 -6.93 7.97 15.92
CA ASP A 330 -6.84 9.43 16.03
C ASP A 330 -7.30 10.18 14.77
N LEU A 331 -7.41 9.50 13.63
CA LEU A 331 -7.94 10.08 12.41
C LEU A 331 -9.47 10.01 12.35
N LEU A 332 -10.13 9.15 13.15
CA LEU A 332 -11.52 8.78 13.00
C LEU A 332 -12.48 10.00 12.94
N ILE A 333 -12.32 10.95 13.84
CA ILE A 333 -13.17 12.14 13.92
C ILE A 333 -12.99 13.06 12.70
N PHE A 334 -11.80 13.04 12.11
CA PHE A 334 -11.45 13.89 10.97
C PHE A 334 -11.72 13.21 9.62
N ILE A 335 -12.04 11.91 9.61
CA ILE A 335 -12.19 11.13 8.37
C ILE A 335 -13.12 11.77 7.34
N PRO A 336 -14.34 12.26 7.69
CA PRO A 336 -15.23 12.86 6.67
C PRO A 336 -14.58 14.05 5.96
N LEU A 337 -13.87 14.90 6.71
CA LEU A 337 -13.15 16.04 6.17
C LEU A 337 -11.91 15.61 5.39
N LEU A 338 -11.12 14.68 5.94
CA LEU A 338 -9.90 14.16 5.31
C LEU A 338 -10.22 13.39 4.02
N GLU A 339 -11.33 12.63 3.97
CA GLU A 339 -11.79 11.96 2.75
C GLU A 339 -12.04 12.98 1.63
N PHE A 340 -12.73 14.09 1.94
CA PHE A 340 -12.95 15.16 0.97
C PHE A 340 -11.62 15.71 0.43
N PHE A 341 -10.68 16.05 1.31
CA PHE A 341 -9.36 16.54 0.90
C PHE A 341 -8.59 15.54 0.05
N VAL A 342 -8.59 14.27 0.43
CA VAL A 342 -7.89 13.20 -0.31
C VAL A 342 -8.53 12.99 -1.68
N VAL A 343 -9.85 12.98 -1.78
CA VAL A 343 -10.57 12.84 -3.07
C VAL A 343 -10.24 14.01 -3.99
N MET A 344 -10.32 15.26 -3.50
CA MET A 344 -9.98 16.45 -4.28
C MET A 344 -8.51 16.44 -4.71
N MET A 345 -7.59 16.18 -3.79
CA MET A 345 -6.16 16.12 -4.07
C MET A 345 -5.84 15.06 -5.14
N ASN A 346 -6.37 13.85 -5.01
CA ASN A 346 -6.17 12.79 -5.99
C ASN A 346 -6.76 13.16 -7.36
N GLY A 347 -7.93 13.82 -7.40
CA GLY A 347 -8.52 14.37 -8.62
C GLY A 347 -7.60 15.36 -9.32
N PHE A 348 -7.05 16.35 -8.59
CA PHE A 348 -6.07 17.30 -9.13
C PHE A 348 -4.79 16.61 -9.64
N ILE A 349 -4.31 15.59 -8.92
CA ILE A 349 -3.13 14.82 -9.36
C ILE A 349 -3.43 14.05 -10.65
N HIS A 350 -4.61 13.46 -10.80
CA HIS A 350 -5.00 12.79 -12.05
C HIS A 350 -5.04 13.77 -13.22
N ILE A 351 -5.58 14.98 -13.03
CA ILE A 351 -5.56 16.06 -14.02
C ILE A 351 -4.11 16.44 -14.36
N ALA A 352 -3.28 16.73 -13.35
CA ALA A 352 -1.88 17.08 -13.55
C ALA A 352 -1.10 15.97 -14.31
N ASN A 353 -1.36 14.71 -14.03
CA ASN A 353 -0.77 13.57 -14.72
C ASN A 353 -1.29 13.41 -16.16
N ALA A 354 -2.43 13.98 -16.52
CA ALA A 354 -2.91 14.00 -17.91
C ALA A 354 -2.05 14.91 -18.80
N PHE A 355 -1.59 16.05 -18.24
CA PHE A 355 -0.80 17.03 -18.98
C PHE A 355 0.72 16.79 -18.92
N ALA A 356 1.22 16.19 -17.83
CA ALA A 356 2.67 15.96 -17.67
C ALA A 356 2.94 14.62 -16.99
N LYS A 357 3.85 13.82 -17.56
CA LYS A 357 4.33 12.59 -16.93
C LYS A 357 5.07 12.91 -15.63
N PRO A 358 4.92 12.12 -14.55
CA PRO A 358 5.73 12.29 -13.35
C PRO A 358 7.20 11.98 -13.64
N ASN A 359 8.11 12.67 -12.91
CA ASN A 359 9.54 12.43 -13.02
C ASN A 359 9.91 11.02 -12.58
N LYS A 360 11.05 10.53 -13.09
CA LYS A 360 11.64 9.25 -12.67
C LYS A 360 11.95 9.24 -11.17
N TRP A 361 12.21 8.03 -10.64
CA TRP A 361 12.55 7.80 -9.24
C TRP A 361 13.92 8.37 -8.92
N LYS A 362 14.04 9.19 -7.86
CA LYS A 362 15.27 9.82 -7.34
C LYS A 362 16.33 10.17 -8.42
N ASN A 363 16.22 11.38 -8.96
CA ASN A 363 17.37 12.13 -9.45
C ASN A 363 17.74 13.15 -8.39
#